data_d60a48048640987777cf3c6c2ad52781
#
_entry.id   d60a48048640987777cf3c6c2ad52781
#
_cell.length_a   1.000
_cell.length_b   1.000
_cell.length_c   1.000
_cell.angle_alpha   90.00
_cell.angle_beta   90.00
_cell.angle_gamma   90.00
#
_symmetry.space_group_name_H-M   'P 1'
#
loop_
_entity.id
_entity.type
_entity.pdbx_description
1 polymer ?
#
loop_
_entity_poly.entity_id
_entity_poly.type
_entity_poly.pdbx_seq_one_letter_code
_entity_poly.pdbx_strand_id
1 'polypeptide(L)'
;MPKEMTLADIKELKKAWVSAVRRAIKAGFDVIEIHNAHGYLLHNFLSPVSNQRTDAYGGSFENRIRLTLEIVDLTRKEMPDSMPLFLRLSASDWLDCNPEYKGDSWTVSDSVKLASVLTSHGVDLFDVSSAGNHPMQKITPGPGYQTPFAKAIKEAVGEKMLVGTVGTITSGKQAQAILTGKGEGSMGEQELDLVVVGRMFQKNPALVWSWAEELGVEINVANQIRWGFGGRPGAPKK
;
A
#
# COMPACT_ATOMS: atom_id res chain seq x y z
N MET A 1 -6.25 0.84 28.07
CA MET A 1 -4.97 1.14 27.43
C MET A 1 -4.47 -0.08 26.70
N PRO A 2 -3.83 0.04 25.52
CA PRO A 2 -3.16 -1.08 24.88
C PRO A 2 -2.17 -1.74 25.83
N LYS A 3 -2.05 -3.07 25.72
CA LYS A 3 -1.11 -3.87 26.49
C LYS A 3 -0.02 -4.40 25.55
N GLU A 4 1.23 -4.36 26.01
CA GLU A 4 2.33 -4.97 25.26
C GLU A 4 2.11 -6.48 25.13
N MET A 5 2.33 -7.01 23.91
CA MET A 5 2.24 -8.44 23.66
C MET A 5 3.42 -9.18 24.25
N THR A 6 3.16 -10.29 24.91
CA THR A 6 4.20 -11.25 25.31
C THR A 6 4.67 -12.08 24.10
N LEU A 7 5.80 -12.78 24.22
CA LEU A 7 6.24 -13.75 23.21
C LEU A 7 5.21 -14.86 22.97
N ALA A 8 4.45 -15.23 24.00
CA ALA A 8 3.35 -16.17 23.87
C ALA A 8 2.20 -15.60 23.02
N ASP A 9 1.83 -14.33 23.24
CA ASP A 9 0.81 -13.65 22.43
C ASP A 9 1.22 -13.54 20.95
N ILE A 10 2.50 -13.24 20.67
CA ILE A 10 3.05 -13.22 19.31
C ILE A 10 2.94 -14.61 18.65
N LYS A 11 3.22 -15.67 19.40
CA LYS A 11 3.06 -17.05 18.90
C LYS A 11 1.61 -17.38 18.57
N GLU A 12 0.67 -17.00 19.42
CA GLU A 12 -0.77 -17.20 19.16
C GLU A 12 -1.27 -16.33 17.99
N LEU A 13 -0.78 -15.08 17.88
CA LEU A 13 -1.06 -14.24 16.72
C LEU A 13 -0.66 -14.93 15.40
N LYS A 14 0.55 -15.50 15.33
CA LYS A 14 1.01 -16.20 14.11
C LYS A 14 0.13 -17.40 13.76
N LYS A 15 -0.33 -18.17 14.75
CA LYS A 15 -1.28 -19.27 14.52
C LYS A 15 -2.64 -18.78 13.99
N ALA A 16 -3.17 -17.73 14.62
CA ALA A 16 -4.44 -17.11 14.19
C ALA A 16 -4.32 -16.54 12.77
N TRP A 17 -3.15 -15.94 12.44
CA TRP A 17 -2.84 -15.42 11.11
C TRP A 17 -2.89 -16.51 10.05
N VAL A 18 -2.15 -17.59 10.23
CA VAL A 18 -2.18 -18.76 9.33
C VAL A 18 -3.60 -19.29 9.13
N SER A 19 -4.38 -19.38 10.20
CA SER A 19 -5.79 -19.79 10.11
C SER A 19 -6.62 -18.79 9.29
N ALA A 20 -6.35 -17.48 9.39
CA ALA A 20 -7.04 -16.46 8.59
C ALA A 20 -6.67 -16.56 7.09
N VAL A 21 -5.39 -16.74 6.77
CA VAL A 21 -4.91 -16.95 5.39
C VAL A 21 -5.61 -18.14 4.75
N ARG A 22 -5.65 -19.29 5.44
CA ARG A 22 -6.35 -20.50 4.96
C ARG A 22 -7.84 -20.25 4.70
N ARG A 23 -8.51 -19.49 5.56
CA ARG A 23 -9.93 -19.13 5.35
C ARG A 23 -10.10 -18.21 4.15
N ALA A 24 -9.20 -17.24 3.94
CA ALA A 24 -9.23 -16.35 2.77
C ALA A 24 -9.09 -17.15 1.47
N ILE A 25 -8.10 -18.04 1.39
CA ILE A 25 -7.90 -18.91 0.22
C ILE A 25 -9.14 -19.80 0.00
N LYS A 26 -9.66 -20.43 1.06
CA LYS A 26 -10.88 -21.26 0.97
C LYS A 26 -12.11 -20.48 0.52
N ALA A 27 -12.18 -19.19 0.86
CA ALA A 27 -13.27 -18.30 0.43
C ALA A 27 -13.17 -17.87 -1.04
N GLY A 28 -12.05 -18.18 -1.71
CA GLY A 28 -11.85 -17.88 -3.14
C GLY A 28 -11.35 -16.46 -3.42
N PHE A 29 -10.65 -15.83 -2.50
CA PHE A 29 -9.96 -14.57 -2.79
C PHE A 29 -8.78 -14.81 -3.73
N ASP A 30 -8.57 -13.89 -4.67
CA ASP A 30 -7.51 -13.95 -5.70
C ASP A 30 -6.20 -13.34 -5.21
N VAL A 31 -6.24 -12.49 -4.17
CA VAL A 31 -5.10 -11.74 -3.61
C VAL A 31 -5.24 -11.67 -2.09
N ILE A 32 -4.12 -11.71 -1.39
CA ILE A 32 -4.04 -11.35 0.03
C ILE A 32 -3.18 -10.10 0.17
N GLU A 33 -3.69 -9.09 0.88
CA GLU A 33 -2.90 -7.92 1.27
C GLU A 33 -2.69 -7.89 2.77
N ILE A 34 -1.42 -7.91 3.19
CA ILE A 34 -1.03 -7.77 4.59
C ILE A 34 -1.13 -6.30 4.99
N HIS A 35 -2.00 -6.00 5.95
CA HIS A 35 -2.12 -4.64 6.47
C HIS A 35 -1.06 -4.34 7.53
N ASN A 36 0.01 -3.67 7.11
CA ASN A 36 1.15 -3.28 7.95
C ASN A 36 1.28 -1.75 8.07
N ALA A 37 0.16 -1.07 8.31
CA ALA A 37 0.07 0.38 8.23
C ALA A 37 -0.83 1.00 9.33
N HIS A 38 -0.89 2.33 9.35
CA HIS A 38 -1.89 3.18 10.01
C HIS A 38 -2.01 3.00 11.53
N GLY A 39 -0.92 2.69 12.23
CA GLY A 39 -0.93 2.51 13.69
C GLY A 39 -1.56 1.19 14.14
N TYR A 40 -1.86 0.27 13.22
CA TYR A 40 -2.33 -1.07 13.57
C TYR A 40 -1.17 -1.98 13.99
N LEU A 41 -1.50 -3.21 14.38
CA LEU A 41 -0.60 -4.10 15.12
C LEU A 41 0.79 -4.24 14.51
N LEU A 42 0.89 -4.59 13.21
CA LEU A 42 2.19 -4.80 12.58
C LEU A 42 2.99 -3.49 12.45
N HIS A 43 2.32 -2.37 12.13
CA HIS A 43 2.96 -1.05 12.09
C HIS A 43 3.54 -0.66 13.47
N ASN A 44 2.84 -1.00 14.56
CA ASN A 44 3.33 -0.74 15.91
C ASN A 44 4.62 -1.50 16.25
N PHE A 45 4.92 -2.61 15.60
CA PHE A 45 6.21 -3.29 15.73
C PHE A 45 7.32 -2.62 14.91
N LEU A 46 7.00 -2.02 13.76
CA LEU A 46 7.99 -1.35 12.90
C LEU A 46 8.50 -0.05 13.51
N SER A 47 7.58 0.80 13.94
CA SER A 47 7.92 2.17 14.35
C SER A 47 8.56 2.20 15.74
N PRO A 48 9.71 2.87 15.90
CA PRO A 48 10.33 3.06 17.20
C PRO A 48 9.50 3.94 18.15
N VAL A 49 8.53 4.68 17.62
CA VAL A 49 7.61 5.51 18.41
C VAL A 49 6.72 4.65 19.30
N SER A 50 6.22 3.55 18.78
CA SER A 50 5.32 2.61 19.48
C SER A 50 6.06 1.39 20.02
N ASN A 51 7.09 0.92 19.33
CA ASN A 51 7.87 -0.25 19.71
C ASN A 51 8.99 0.11 20.68
N GLN A 52 8.73 -0.02 21.97
CA GLN A 52 9.69 0.20 23.05
C GLN A 52 10.29 -1.12 23.58
N ARG A 53 10.13 -2.23 22.85
CA ARG A 53 10.61 -3.55 23.25
C ARG A 53 12.14 -3.61 23.25
N THR A 54 12.67 -4.43 24.16
CA THR A 54 14.12 -4.71 24.29
C THR A 54 14.49 -6.16 23.95
N ASP A 55 13.51 -6.95 23.49
CA ASP A 55 13.70 -8.34 23.07
C ASP A 55 13.95 -8.45 21.55
N ALA A 56 13.86 -9.67 21.03
CA ALA A 56 14.09 -9.97 19.60
C ALA A 56 13.13 -9.25 18.64
N TYR A 57 12.08 -8.59 19.12
CA TYR A 57 11.10 -7.87 18.29
C TYR A 57 11.19 -6.35 18.44
N GLY A 58 12.21 -5.81 19.10
CA GLY A 58 12.38 -4.37 19.31
C GLY A 58 13.84 -3.90 19.32
N GLY A 59 14.03 -2.60 19.45
CA GLY A 59 15.35 -1.96 19.41
C GLY A 59 15.86 -1.76 17.99
N SER A 60 16.70 -2.64 17.44
CA SER A 60 17.29 -2.49 16.11
C SER A 60 16.26 -2.56 14.97
N PHE A 61 16.62 -2.03 13.82
CA PHE A 61 15.79 -2.13 12.61
C PHE A 61 15.41 -3.59 12.30
N GLU A 62 16.37 -4.50 12.33
CA GLU A 62 16.18 -5.93 12.03
C GLU A 62 15.18 -6.58 13.00
N ASN A 63 15.23 -6.21 14.26
CA ASN A 63 14.30 -6.71 15.25
C ASN A 63 12.88 -6.14 15.06
N ARG A 64 12.77 -4.84 14.74
CA ARG A 64 11.46 -4.21 14.52
C ARG A 64 10.75 -4.76 13.28
N ILE A 65 11.47 -5.08 12.21
CA ILE A 65 10.87 -5.66 11.00
C ILE A 65 10.60 -7.16 11.12
N ARG A 66 11.15 -7.84 12.13
CA ARG A 66 11.09 -9.32 12.29
C ARG A 66 9.67 -9.87 12.22
N LEU A 67 8.73 -9.27 12.96
CA LEU A 67 7.34 -9.77 12.95
C LEU A 67 6.72 -9.63 11.55
N THR A 68 6.96 -8.54 10.85
CA THR A 68 6.51 -8.34 9.48
C THR A 68 7.03 -9.45 8.56
N LEU A 69 8.34 -9.75 8.60
CA LEU A 69 8.94 -10.79 7.77
C LEU A 69 8.36 -12.17 8.10
N GLU A 70 8.23 -12.51 9.39
CA GLU A 70 7.63 -13.78 9.81
C GLU A 70 6.18 -13.93 9.34
N ILE A 71 5.39 -12.86 9.37
CA ILE A 71 4.01 -12.86 8.87
C ILE A 71 3.97 -13.01 7.34
N VAL A 72 4.86 -12.35 6.62
CA VAL A 72 5.01 -12.50 5.16
C VAL A 72 5.34 -13.95 4.81
N ASP A 73 6.38 -14.52 5.42
CA ASP A 73 6.83 -15.89 5.17
C ASP A 73 5.74 -16.93 5.49
N LEU A 74 5.03 -16.75 6.62
CA LEU A 74 3.91 -17.59 6.99
C LEU A 74 2.76 -17.49 5.99
N THR A 75 2.48 -16.30 5.50
CA THR A 75 1.42 -16.07 4.49
C THR A 75 1.80 -16.73 3.18
N ARG A 76 3.00 -16.48 2.68
CA ARG A 76 3.50 -17.05 1.41
C ARG A 76 3.51 -18.58 1.44
N LYS A 77 3.89 -19.17 2.58
CA LYS A 77 3.90 -20.64 2.76
C LYS A 77 2.53 -21.29 2.61
N GLU A 78 1.46 -20.59 2.95
CA GLU A 78 0.09 -21.11 2.86
C GLU A 78 -0.57 -20.83 1.50
N MET A 79 -0.05 -19.84 0.75
CA MET A 79 -0.63 -19.42 -0.53
C MET A 79 -0.10 -20.27 -1.68
N PRO A 80 -0.91 -20.52 -2.72
CA PRO A 80 -0.41 -21.02 -4.00
C PRO A 80 0.64 -20.07 -4.59
N ASP A 81 1.67 -20.60 -5.25
CA ASP A 81 2.75 -19.80 -5.86
C ASP A 81 2.22 -18.78 -6.88
N SER A 82 1.11 -19.11 -7.56
CA SER A 82 0.47 -18.24 -8.55
C SER A 82 -0.41 -17.12 -7.94
N MET A 83 -0.65 -17.15 -6.63
CA MET A 83 -1.51 -16.16 -5.97
C MET A 83 -0.67 -14.97 -5.50
N PRO A 84 -1.00 -13.72 -5.93
CA PRO A 84 -0.23 -12.55 -5.54
C PRO A 84 -0.36 -12.23 -4.05
N LEU A 85 0.76 -11.80 -3.45
CA LEU A 85 0.84 -11.30 -2.08
C LEU A 85 1.17 -9.81 -2.07
N PHE A 86 0.27 -9.01 -1.55
CA PHE A 86 0.47 -7.58 -1.37
C PHE A 86 0.79 -7.24 0.08
N LEU A 87 1.49 -6.12 0.28
CA LEU A 87 1.73 -5.58 1.61
C LEU A 87 1.50 -4.06 1.60
N ARG A 88 0.61 -3.60 2.47
CA ARG A 88 0.36 -2.18 2.69
C ARG A 88 1.20 -1.66 3.85
N LEU A 89 1.90 -0.54 3.63
CA LEU A 89 2.78 0.08 4.61
C LEU A 89 2.47 1.56 4.82
N SER A 90 2.62 2.04 6.07
CA SER A 90 2.83 3.46 6.34
C SER A 90 4.30 3.80 6.16
N ALA A 91 4.65 4.45 5.04
CA ALA A 91 6.04 4.72 4.67
C ALA A 91 6.73 5.77 5.57
N SER A 92 5.97 6.58 6.30
CA SER A 92 6.48 7.58 7.25
C SER A 92 5.48 7.80 8.37
N ASP A 93 5.97 8.02 9.57
CA ASP A 93 5.17 8.49 10.71
C ASP A 93 4.90 10.00 10.66
N TRP A 94 5.50 10.74 9.72
CA TRP A 94 5.38 12.20 9.60
C TRP A 94 5.81 12.97 10.86
N LEU A 95 6.77 12.44 11.61
CA LEU A 95 7.32 13.04 12.81
C LEU A 95 8.64 13.75 12.57
N ASP A 96 9.41 13.29 11.59
CA ASP A 96 10.63 13.95 11.10
C ASP A 96 10.36 15.36 10.55
N CYS A 97 9.16 15.62 10.04
CA CYS A 97 8.69 16.92 9.60
C CYS A 97 8.20 17.84 10.74
N ASN A 98 8.11 17.33 11.98
CA ASN A 98 7.68 18.12 13.13
C ASN A 98 8.85 18.56 13.99
N PRO A 99 9.23 19.86 14.00
CA PRO A 99 10.37 20.35 14.76
C PRO A 99 10.21 20.23 16.30
N GLU A 100 8.99 20.00 16.79
CA GLU A 100 8.70 19.80 18.21
C GLU A 100 8.92 18.34 18.65
N TYR A 101 8.93 17.38 17.70
CA TYR A 101 9.23 16.00 17.99
C TYR A 101 10.75 15.76 18.00
N LYS A 102 11.27 15.09 19.03
CA LYS A 102 12.72 14.89 19.22
C LYS A 102 13.13 13.42 19.31
N GLY A 103 12.19 12.50 19.15
CA GLY A 103 12.45 11.06 19.20
C GLY A 103 12.74 10.47 17.82
N ASP A 104 13.11 9.19 17.81
CA ASP A 104 13.19 8.39 16.58
C ASP A 104 11.79 8.09 16.07
N SER A 105 11.65 7.99 14.75
CA SER A 105 10.39 7.65 14.09
C SER A 105 10.64 6.73 12.90
N TRP A 106 9.56 6.10 12.39
CA TRP A 106 9.63 5.35 11.15
C TRP A 106 9.66 6.33 9.97
N THR A 107 10.69 6.20 9.13
CA THR A 107 10.96 7.13 8.03
C THR A 107 10.84 6.45 6.67
N VAL A 108 10.81 7.26 5.60
CA VAL A 108 10.85 6.76 4.22
C VAL A 108 12.12 5.93 3.96
N SER A 109 13.26 6.31 4.55
CA SER A 109 14.50 5.54 4.46
C SER A 109 14.37 4.13 5.06
N ASP A 110 13.67 3.98 6.18
CA ASP A 110 13.39 2.67 6.78
C ASP A 110 12.46 1.84 5.89
N SER A 111 11.48 2.49 5.27
CA SER A 111 10.55 1.85 4.33
C SER A 111 11.25 1.36 3.07
N VAL A 112 12.20 2.12 2.53
CA VAL A 112 13.04 1.71 1.39
C VAL A 112 13.89 0.49 1.75
N LYS A 113 14.50 0.46 2.95
CA LYS A 113 15.25 -0.70 3.44
C LYS A 113 14.35 -1.93 3.57
N LEU A 114 13.17 -1.78 4.20
CA LEU A 114 12.22 -2.87 4.36
C LEU A 114 11.74 -3.40 3.01
N ALA A 115 11.38 -2.51 2.08
CA ALA A 115 10.96 -2.90 0.73
C ALA A 115 12.05 -3.74 0.02
N SER A 116 13.31 -3.32 0.12
CA SER A 116 14.46 -4.06 -0.46
C SER A 116 14.60 -5.46 0.14
N VAL A 117 14.36 -5.63 1.44
CA VAL A 117 14.36 -6.96 2.09
C VAL A 117 13.19 -7.81 1.59
N LEU A 118 11.98 -7.22 1.50
CA LEU A 118 10.75 -7.92 1.12
C LEU A 118 10.77 -8.48 -0.31
N THR A 119 11.61 -7.94 -1.21
CA THR A 119 11.78 -8.49 -2.57
C THR A 119 12.22 -9.96 -2.56
N SER A 120 12.91 -10.41 -1.52
CA SER A 120 13.36 -11.80 -1.36
C SER A 120 12.39 -12.68 -0.55
N HIS A 121 11.33 -12.10 -0.01
CA HIS A 121 10.30 -12.78 0.79
C HIS A 121 8.99 -13.05 0.02
N GLY A 122 8.98 -12.79 -1.30
CA GLY A 122 7.85 -13.11 -2.17
C GLY A 122 6.65 -12.17 -2.04
N VAL A 123 6.89 -10.91 -1.68
CA VAL A 123 5.88 -9.84 -1.81
C VAL A 123 5.89 -9.36 -3.25
N ASP A 124 4.73 -9.39 -3.90
CA ASP A 124 4.58 -9.04 -5.31
C ASP A 124 4.28 -7.54 -5.50
N LEU A 125 3.54 -6.95 -4.57
CA LEU A 125 3.16 -5.52 -4.63
C LEU A 125 3.24 -4.86 -3.25
N PHE A 126 3.83 -3.66 -3.23
CA PHE A 126 3.93 -2.80 -2.06
C PHE A 126 2.98 -1.60 -2.19
N ASP A 127 1.91 -1.59 -1.40
CA ASP A 127 0.94 -0.48 -1.37
C ASP A 127 1.38 0.58 -0.36
N VAL A 128 1.84 1.71 -0.88
CA VAL A 128 2.48 2.77 -0.10
C VAL A 128 1.47 3.80 0.37
N SER A 129 1.25 3.81 1.69
CA SER A 129 0.48 4.81 2.43
C SER A 129 1.39 5.52 3.44
N SER A 130 0.82 6.20 4.46
CA SER A 130 1.60 6.85 5.52
C SER A 130 0.79 7.15 6.77
N ALA A 131 1.48 7.50 7.85
CA ALA A 131 0.90 8.00 9.10
C ALA A 131 0.08 6.98 9.91
N GLY A 132 -0.65 7.49 10.91
CA GLY A 132 -1.60 6.74 11.72
C GLY A 132 -1.06 6.29 13.09
N ASN A 133 0.19 6.57 13.42
CA ASN A 133 0.84 6.01 14.60
C ASN A 133 0.98 6.98 15.79
N HIS A 134 1.04 8.29 15.57
CA HIS A 134 1.30 9.24 16.65
C HIS A 134 0.51 10.55 16.49
N PRO A 135 -0.02 11.16 17.59
CA PRO A 135 -0.80 12.39 17.51
C PRO A 135 -0.01 13.63 17.06
N MET A 136 1.30 13.64 17.23
CA MET A 136 2.18 14.74 16.78
C MET A 136 2.58 14.66 15.30
N GLN A 137 2.09 13.68 14.55
CA GLN A 137 2.32 13.60 13.10
C GLN A 137 1.85 14.87 12.40
N LYS A 138 2.67 15.43 11.51
CA LYS A 138 2.34 16.62 10.71
C LYS A 138 2.22 16.25 9.23
N ILE A 139 1.05 15.70 8.86
CA ILE A 139 0.75 15.36 7.47
C ILE A 139 0.49 16.66 6.69
N THR A 140 1.13 16.81 5.54
CA THR A 140 0.80 17.86 4.57
C THR A 140 -0.03 17.24 3.45
N PRO A 141 -1.36 17.31 3.53
CA PRO A 141 -2.23 16.71 2.51
C PRO A 141 -2.19 17.52 1.22
N GLY A 142 -2.34 16.85 0.10
CA GLY A 142 -2.39 17.45 -1.24
C GLY A 142 -2.58 16.37 -2.28
N PRO A 143 -2.77 16.74 -3.56
CA PRO A 143 -2.87 15.77 -4.65
C PRO A 143 -1.64 14.85 -4.71
N GLY A 144 -1.82 13.55 -4.50
CA GLY A 144 -0.72 12.57 -4.56
C GLY A 144 0.36 12.73 -3.48
N TYR A 145 0.05 13.28 -2.30
CA TYR A 145 1.03 13.63 -1.26
C TYR A 145 1.90 12.47 -0.77
N GLN A 146 1.49 11.23 -0.99
CA GLN A 146 2.27 10.03 -0.65
C GLN A 146 3.06 9.46 -1.85
N THR A 147 2.81 9.96 -3.05
CA THR A 147 3.49 9.51 -4.28
C THR A 147 5.02 9.63 -4.21
N PRO A 148 5.63 10.69 -3.62
CA PRO A 148 7.08 10.75 -3.46
C PRO A 148 7.68 9.58 -2.67
N PHE A 149 6.96 9.06 -1.68
CA PHE A 149 7.39 7.90 -0.88
C PHE A 149 7.40 6.61 -1.72
N ALA A 150 6.32 6.41 -2.51
CA ALA A 150 6.21 5.28 -3.41
C ALA A 150 7.31 5.32 -4.49
N LYS A 151 7.62 6.49 -5.04
CA LYS A 151 8.69 6.66 -6.02
C LYS A 151 10.07 6.32 -5.46
N ALA A 152 10.40 6.78 -4.25
CA ALA A 152 11.65 6.43 -3.58
C ALA A 152 11.79 4.92 -3.34
N ILE A 153 10.69 4.25 -3.01
CA ILE A 153 10.65 2.79 -2.87
C ILE A 153 10.82 2.11 -4.23
N LYS A 154 10.09 2.55 -5.28
CA LYS A 154 10.18 1.98 -6.63
C LYS A 154 11.58 2.10 -7.20
N GLU A 155 12.24 3.23 -7.00
CA GLU A 155 13.63 3.45 -7.40
C GLU A 155 14.57 2.40 -6.78
N ALA A 156 14.36 2.06 -5.51
CA ALA A 156 15.20 1.10 -4.80
C ALA A 156 14.92 -0.37 -5.18
N VAL A 157 13.66 -0.72 -5.43
CA VAL A 157 13.28 -2.12 -5.72
C VAL A 157 13.28 -2.44 -7.22
N GLY A 158 13.15 -1.44 -8.09
CA GLY A 158 13.10 -1.60 -9.55
C GLY A 158 11.97 -2.53 -9.99
N GLU A 159 12.28 -3.48 -10.87
CA GLU A 159 11.34 -4.46 -11.41
C GLU A 159 11.11 -5.68 -10.49
N LYS A 160 11.77 -5.74 -9.34
CA LYS A 160 11.66 -6.89 -8.42
C LYS A 160 10.34 -6.94 -7.66
N MET A 161 9.63 -5.81 -7.58
CA MET A 161 8.36 -5.70 -6.88
C MET A 161 7.56 -4.55 -7.48
N LEU A 162 6.25 -4.75 -7.65
CA LEU A 162 5.34 -3.68 -8.04
C LEU A 162 5.13 -2.70 -6.87
N VAL A 163 4.97 -1.43 -7.19
CA VAL A 163 4.76 -0.38 -6.17
C VAL A 163 3.54 0.45 -6.53
N GLY A 164 2.60 0.51 -5.59
CA GLY A 164 1.40 1.33 -5.68
C GLY A 164 1.42 2.53 -4.74
N THR A 165 0.62 3.52 -5.03
CA THR A 165 0.42 4.70 -4.18
C THR A 165 -1.05 5.03 -3.97
N VAL A 166 -1.36 5.63 -2.84
CA VAL A 166 -2.67 6.18 -2.47
C VAL A 166 -2.51 7.61 -1.96
N GLY A 167 -3.54 8.40 -2.00
CA GLY A 167 -3.56 9.72 -1.35
C GLY A 167 -4.00 10.86 -2.25
N THR A 168 -5.26 11.27 -2.12
CA THR A 168 -5.87 12.39 -2.85
C THR A 168 -5.64 12.32 -4.38
N ILE A 169 -5.82 11.11 -4.94
CA ILE A 169 -5.88 10.88 -6.37
C ILE A 169 -7.35 11.01 -6.78
N THR A 170 -7.67 12.05 -7.56
CA THR A 170 -9.05 12.48 -7.78
C THR A 170 -9.46 12.56 -9.25
N SER A 171 -8.53 12.41 -10.19
CA SER A 171 -8.79 12.43 -11.63
C SER A 171 -8.02 11.36 -12.39
N GLY A 172 -8.51 10.97 -13.55
CA GLY A 172 -7.85 10.04 -14.46
C GLY A 172 -6.53 10.58 -14.97
N LYS A 173 -6.45 11.88 -15.29
CA LYS A 173 -5.20 12.55 -15.71
C LYS A 173 -4.12 12.49 -14.63
N GLN A 174 -4.49 12.74 -13.37
CA GLN A 174 -3.55 12.61 -12.24
C GLN A 174 -3.06 11.17 -12.09
N ALA A 175 -3.97 10.20 -12.15
CA ALA A 175 -3.62 8.78 -12.10
C ALA A 175 -2.66 8.39 -13.24
N GLN A 176 -2.97 8.80 -14.46
CA GLN A 176 -2.11 8.57 -15.63
C GLN A 176 -0.72 9.18 -15.46
N ALA A 177 -0.63 10.44 -14.98
CA ALA A 177 0.66 11.11 -14.76
C ALA A 177 1.52 10.36 -13.73
N ILE A 178 0.92 9.83 -12.66
CA ILE A 178 1.61 9.02 -11.65
C ILE A 178 2.14 7.71 -12.26
N LEU A 179 1.33 7.03 -13.06
CA LEU A 179 1.67 5.72 -13.63
C LEU A 179 2.71 5.81 -14.76
N THR A 180 2.68 6.89 -15.55
CA THR A 180 3.54 7.02 -16.73
C THR A 180 4.74 7.94 -16.54
N GLY A 181 4.85 8.60 -15.39
CA GLY A 181 5.85 9.65 -15.17
C GLY A 181 5.72 10.83 -16.13
N LYS A 182 4.62 10.93 -16.89
CA LYS A 182 4.39 11.92 -17.96
C LYS A 182 3.03 12.59 -17.76
N GLY A 183 2.93 13.87 -18.10
CA GLY A 183 1.68 14.63 -18.01
C GLY A 183 1.89 16.01 -17.43
N GLU A 184 0.81 16.78 -17.31
CA GLU A 184 0.82 18.14 -16.77
C GLU A 184 1.27 18.11 -15.30
N GLY A 185 2.40 18.76 -14.99
CA GLY A 185 3.02 18.74 -13.65
C GLY A 185 4.02 17.61 -13.40
N SER A 186 4.27 16.72 -14.35
CA SER A 186 5.31 15.69 -14.25
C SER A 186 6.63 16.20 -14.83
N MET A 187 7.75 15.96 -14.15
CA MET A 187 9.11 16.33 -14.60
C MET A 187 9.93 15.11 -15.07
N GLY A 188 9.30 14.10 -15.66
CA GLY A 188 9.99 12.87 -16.06
C GLY A 188 10.35 11.99 -14.85
N GLU A 189 9.45 11.93 -13.89
CA GLU A 189 9.66 11.23 -12.63
C GLU A 189 9.50 9.69 -12.77
N GLN A 190 10.00 8.97 -11.77
CA GLN A 190 9.83 7.51 -11.65
C GLN A 190 8.35 7.10 -11.83
N GLU A 191 8.12 6.18 -12.76
CA GLU A 191 6.82 5.55 -12.97
C GLU A 191 6.44 4.64 -11.80
N LEU A 192 5.14 4.55 -11.50
CA LEU A 192 4.60 3.60 -10.53
C LEU A 192 3.70 2.59 -11.22
N ASP A 193 3.47 1.46 -10.58
CA ASP A 193 2.75 0.34 -11.18
C ASP A 193 1.24 0.39 -10.89
N LEU A 194 0.84 1.03 -9.79
CA LEU A 194 -0.56 1.04 -9.34
C LEU A 194 -0.93 2.35 -8.65
N VAL A 195 -2.17 2.78 -8.84
CA VAL A 195 -2.83 3.81 -8.02
C VAL A 195 -4.02 3.22 -7.28
N VAL A 196 -4.15 3.57 -6.00
CA VAL A 196 -5.24 3.12 -5.14
C VAL A 196 -6.16 4.27 -4.82
N VAL A 197 -7.46 4.10 -5.03
CA VAL A 197 -8.48 5.14 -4.88
C VAL A 197 -9.63 4.62 -4.03
N GLY A 198 -9.93 5.26 -2.92
CA GLY A 198 -11.03 4.86 -2.04
C GLY A 198 -12.23 5.82 -2.11
N ARG A 199 -12.09 7.01 -1.51
CA ARG A 199 -13.19 7.97 -1.34
C ARG A 199 -13.88 8.41 -2.64
N MET A 200 -13.15 8.45 -3.76
CA MET A 200 -13.74 8.80 -5.05
C MET A 200 -14.73 7.74 -5.54
N PHE A 201 -14.47 6.45 -5.31
CA PHE A 201 -15.42 5.38 -5.62
C PHE A 201 -16.68 5.44 -4.74
N GLN A 202 -16.56 5.89 -3.49
CA GLN A 202 -17.75 6.12 -2.64
C GLN A 202 -18.63 7.25 -3.19
N LYS A 203 -18.02 8.31 -3.75
CA LYS A 203 -18.72 9.46 -4.33
C LYS A 203 -19.27 9.17 -5.73
N ASN A 204 -18.53 8.39 -6.51
CA ASN A 204 -18.86 8.03 -7.90
C ASN A 204 -18.57 6.55 -8.13
N PRO A 205 -19.58 5.66 -8.01
CA PRO A 205 -19.41 4.24 -8.35
C PRO A 205 -19.02 4.00 -9.82
N ALA A 206 -19.28 4.96 -10.71
CA ALA A 206 -18.92 4.94 -12.13
C ALA A 206 -17.55 5.56 -12.42
N LEU A 207 -16.68 5.67 -11.42
CA LEU A 207 -15.40 6.39 -11.51
C LEU A 207 -14.50 5.90 -12.66
N VAL A 208 -14.44 4.60 -12.90
CA VAL A 208 -13.63 4.03 -13.99
C VAL A 208 -14.09 4.54 -15.35
N TRP A 209 -15.39 4.60 -15.58
CA TRP A 209 -15.94 5.14 -16.84
C TRP A 209 -15.70 6.64 -16.95
N SER A 210 -15.91 7.41 -15.88
CA SER A 210 -15.62 8.85 -15.87
C SER A 210 -14.15 9.15 -16.19
N TRP A 211 -13.23 8.35 -15.67
CA TRP A 211 -11.80 8.52 -15.96
C TRP A 211 -11.44 8.07 -17.37
N ALA A 212 -12.09 7.01 -17.90
CA ALA A 212 -11.90 6.61 -19.30
C ALA A 212 -12.36 7.72 -20.26
N GLU A 213 -13.50 8.36 -19.99
CA GLU A 213 -13.99 9.52 -20.76
C GLU A 213 -13.02 10.71 -20.67
N GLU A 214 -12.55 11.05 -19.45
CA GLU A 214 -11.57 12.12 -19.21
C GLU A 214 -10.27 11.91 -19.99
N LEU A 215 -9.84 10.65 -20.12
CA LEU A 215 -8.61 10.25 -20.82
C LEU A 215 -8.82 9.99 -22.32
N GLY A 216 -10.06 10.00 -22.81
CA GLY A 216 -10.38 9.64 -24.19
C GLY A 216 -10.09 8.17 -24.52
N VAL A 217 -10.16 7.28 -23.52
CA VAL A 217 -9.86 5.84 -23.68
C VAL A 217 -11.14 5.03 -23.74
N GLU A 218 -11.25 4.13 -24.73
CA GLU A 218 -12.34 3.17 -24.79
C GLU A 218 -12.03 2.00 -23.84
N ILE A 219 -13.00 1.65 -22.99
CA ILE A 219 -12.92 0.48 -22.10
C ILE A 219 -14.09 -0.48 -22.40
N ASN A 220 -13.88 -1.76 -22.14
CA ASN A 220 -14.92 -2.75 -22.28
C ASN A 220 -15.99 -2.57 -21.19
N VAL A 221 -17.24 -2.59 -21.62
CA VAL A 221 -18.40 -2.59 -20.73
C VAL A 221 -19.23 -3.85 -20.95
N ALA A 222 -19.99 -4.26 -19.95
CA ALA A 222 -20.88 -5.40 -20.07
C ALA A 222 -21.87 -5.20 -21.24
N ASN A 223 -22.08 -6.23 -22.04
CA ASN A 223 -22.94 -6.16 -23.22
C ASN A 223 -24.36 -5.66 -22.89
N GLN A 224 -24.86 -5.97 -21.71
CA GLN A 224 -26.20 -5.59 -21.24
C GLN A 224 -26.40 -4.08 -21.09
N ILE A 225 -25.32 -3.32 -20.87
CA ILE A 225 -25.38 -1.85 -20.67
C ILE A 225 -24.62 -1.08 -21.74
N ARG A 226 -24.00 -1.76 -22.71
CA ARG A 226 -23.13 -1.18 -23.74
C ARG A 226 -23.78 -0.07 -24.55
N TRP A 227 -25.10 -0.16 -24.81
CA TRP A 227 -25.84 0.85 -25.53
C TRP A 227 -25.84 2.23 -24.85
N GLY A 228 -25.69 2.28 -23.52
CA GLY A 228 -25.57 3.52 -22.75
C GLY A 228 -24.21 4.23 -22.91
N PHE A 229 -23.17 3.52 -23.37
CA PHE A 229 -21.80 4.02 -23.49
C PHE A 229 -21.34 4.26 -24.93
N GLY A 230 -21.92 3.63 -25.91
CA GLY A 230 -21.45 3.72 -27.30
C GLY A 230 -22.56 3.76 -28.36
N GLY A 231 -23.81 3.92 -27.92
CA GLY A 231 -24.95 3.87 -28.83
C GLY A 231 -25.27 2.45 -29.32
N ARG A 232 -26.27 2.34 -30.22
CA ARG A 232 -26.66 1.06 -30.83
C ARG A 232 -25.54 0.54 -31.75
N PRO A 233 -25.33 -0.79 -31.86
CA PRO A 233 -24.42 -1.34 -32.83
C PRO A 233 -24.73 -0.78 -34.22
N GLY A 234 -23.72 -0.19 -34.90
CA GLY A 234 -23.87 0.43 -36.20
C GLY A 234 -24.28 1.91 -36.21
N ALA A 235 -24.49 2.55 -35.06
CA ALA A 235 -24.66 4.00 -35.00
C ALA A 235 -23.33 4.73 -35.22
N PRO A 236 -23.29 5.86 -35.95
CA PRO A 236 -22.06 6.65 -36.10
C PRO A 236 -21.58 7.14 -34.73
N LYS A 237 -20.28 6.97 -34.46
CA LYS A 237 -19.64 7.54 -33.25
C LYS A 237 -19.77 9.07 -33.33
N LYS A 238 -20.30 9.68 -32.27
CA LYS A 238 -20.35 11.16 -32.13
C LYS A 238 -18.99 11.71 -31.80
#